data_e813a8cbb08c4b8d2da2fd74ae09ab45
#
_entry.id   e813a8cbb08c4b8d2da2fd74ae09ab45
#
_cell.length_a   1.000
_cell.length_b   1.000
_cell.length_c   1.000
_cell.angle_alpha   90.00
_cell.angle_beta   90.00
_cell.angle_gamma   90.00
#
_symmetry.space_group_name_H-M   'P 1'
#
loop_
_entity.id
_entity.type
_entity.pdbx_description
1 polymer ?
#
loop_
_entity_poly.entity_id
_entity_poly.type
_entity_poly.pdbx_seq_one_letter_code
_entity_poly.pdbx_strand_id
1 'polypeptide(L)'
;MEYHDLLAGFVRLHVLHHAAEGEVYGQWIIGELSRHGYTISPGTLYPMLQAMEARGYLTSREGTKGRAGRPRRVYVATADGRRALAVARERLRELIGEVAGPHA
;
A
#
# COMPACT_ATOMS: atom_id res chain seq x y z
N MET A 1 1.16 4.62 -14.92
CA MET A 1 0.14 5.37 -14.16
C MET A 1 0.42 6.84 -14.32
N GLU A 2 -0.54 7.57 -14.86
CA GLU A 2 -0.43 9.01 -14.99
C GLU A 2 -0.36 9.66 -13.61
N TYR A 3 0.38 10.75 -13.54
CA TYR A 3 0.55 11.50 -12.29
C TYR A 3 1.13 10.65 -11.17
N HIS A 4 2.04 9.75 -11.53
CA HIS A 4 2.62 8.78 -10.62
C HIS A 4 3.24 9.46 -9.39
N ASP A 5 3.97 10.53 -9.60
CA ASP A 5 4.64 11.26 -8.53
C ASP A 5 3.64 11.82 -7.50
N LEU A 6 2.51 12.32 -7.96
CA LEU A 6 1.47 12.87 -7.09
C LEU A 6 0.68 11.75 -6.40
N LEU A 7 0.38 10.69 -7.12
CA LEU A 7 -0.52 9.63 -6.62
C LEU A 7 0.21 8.53 -5.84
N ALA A 8 1.54 8.50 -5.87
CA ALA A 8 2.31 7.44 -5.20
C ALA A 8 2.04 7.36 -3.71
N GLY A 9 1.79 8.49 -3.06
CA GLY A 9 1.43 8.52 -1.64
C GLY A 9 0.11 7.82 -1.36
N PHE A 10 -0.87 8.01 -2.22
CA PHE A 10 -2.16 7.32 -2.08
C PHE A 10 -2.01 5.82 -2.27
N VAL A 11 -1.18 5.39 -3.22
CA VAL A 11 -0.90 3.97 -3.43
C VAL A 11 -0.27 3.36 -2.18
N ARG A 12 0.71 4.02 -1.59
CA ARG A 12 1.34 3.55 -0.35
C ARG A 12 0.34 3.46 0.80
N LEU A 13 -0.59 4.39 0.90
CA LEU A 13 -1.63 4.34 1.92
C LEU A 13 -2.58 3.17 1.71
N HIS A 14 -2.96 2.86 0.46
CA HIS A 14 -3.73 1.66 0.15
C HIS A 14 -3.00 0.40 0.61
N VAL A 15 -1.72 0.29 0.27
CA VAL A 15 -0.90 -0.86 0.67
C VAL A 15 -0.87 -1.01 2.18
N LEU A 16 -0.58 0.07 2.88
CA LEU A 16 -0.46 0.04 4.34
C LEU A 16 -1.79 -0.28 5.01
N HIS A 17 -2.88 0.28 4.51
CA HIS A 17 -4.22 0.00 5.01
C HIS A 17 -4.54 -1.50 4.92
N HIS A 18 -4.34 -2.11 3.76
CA HIS A 18 -4.63 -3.52 3.57
C HIS A 18 -3.68 -4.42 4.37
N ALA A 19 -2.41 -4.05 4.47
CA ALA A 19 -1.44 -4.79 5.26
C ALA A 19 -1.71 -4.70 6.76
N ALA A 20 -2.41 -3.68 7.20
CA ALA A 20 -2.85 -3.54 8.60
C ALA A 20 -4.07 -4.42 8.90
N GLU A 21 -4.85 -4.78 7.89
CA GLU A 21 -6.01 -5.66 8.07
C GLU A 21 -5.65 -7.14 8.02
N GLY A 22 -4.55 -7.50 7.39
CA GLY A 22 -4.13 -8.89 7.28
C GLY A 22 -2.95 -9.03 6.33
N GLU A 23 -2.59 -10.27 6.08
CA GLU A 23 -1.49 -10.57 5.17
C GLU A 23 -1.89 -10.26 3.73
N VAL A 24 -0.98 -9.63 2.98
CA VAL A 24 -1.19 -9.31 1.58
C VAL A 24 0.01 -9.74 0.76
N TYR A 25 -0.20 -10.04 -0.51
CA TYR A 25 0.89 -10.36 -1.44
C TYR A 25 0.75 -9.51 -2.70
N GLY A 26 1.86 -9.38 -3.43
CA GLY A 26 1.97 -8.38 -4.50
C GLY A 26 0.90 -8.47 -5.58
N GLN A 27 0.60 -9.67 -6.09
CA GLN A 27 -0.41 -9.83 -7.13
C GLN A 27 -1.80 -9.41 -6.66
N TRP A 28 -2.13 -9.73 -5.41
CA TRP A 28 -3.41 -9.30 -4.84
C TRP A 28 -3.48 -7.78 -4.73
N ILE A 29 -2.36 -7.15 -4.29
CA ILE A 29 -2.29 -5.69 -4.18
C ILE A 29 -2.50 -5.04 -5.56
N ILE A 30 -1.86 -5.57 -6.60
CA ILE A 30 -2.01 -5.04 -7.96
C ILE A 30 -3.48 -5.08 -8.39
N GLY A 31 -4.16 -6.20 -8.14
CA GLY A 31 -5.57 -6.35 -8.46
C GLY A 31 -6.45 -5.39 -7.67
N GLU A 32 -6.18 -5.25 -6.39
CA GLU A 32 -6.94 -4.36 -5.52
C GLU A 32 -6.76 -2.89 -5.92
N LEU A 33 -5.52 -2.48 -6.22
CA LEU A 33 -5.25 -1.13 -6.69
C LEU A 33 -5.96 -0.84 -8.02
N SER A 34 -6.01 -1.84 -8.91
CA SER A 34 -6.72 -1.71 -10.18
C SER A 34 -8.21 -1.42 -9.96
N ARG A 35 -8.82 -2.04 -8.97
CA ARG A 35 -10.22 -1.79 -8.62
C ARG A 35 -10.47 -0.36 -8.17
N HIS A 36 -9.44 0.32 -7.66
CA HIS A 36 -9.52 1.70 -7.20
C HIS A 36 -8.95 2.69 -8.21
N GLY A 37 -8.72 2.24 -9.44
CA GLY A 37 -8.30 3.14 -10.52
C GLY A 37 -6.79 3.31 -10.67
N TYR A 38 -5.99 2.53 -9.95
CA TYR A 38 -4.53 2.62 -10.03
C TYR A 38 -3.98 1.44 -10.83
N THR A 39 -3.40 1.75 -11.98
CA THR A 39 -2.69 0.76 -12.79
C THR A 39 -1.23 0.79 -12.41
N ILE A 40 -0.74 -0.25 -11.76
CA ILE A 40 0.64 -0.33 -11.31
C ILE A 40 1.25 -1.67 -11.75
N SER A 41 2.48 -1.61 -12.26
CA SER A 41 3.20 -2.81 -12.68
C SER A 41 3.93 -3.45 -11.51
N PRO A 42 4.26 -4.77 -11.61
CA PRO A 42 5.14 -5.39 -10.62
C PRO A 42 6.48 -4.66 -10.47
N GLY A 43 7.04 -4.18 -11.58
CA GLY A 43 8.32 -3.44 -11.56
C GLY A 43 8.27 -2.14 -10.77
N THR A 44 7.08 -1.58 -10.56
CA THR A 44 6.89 -0.39 -9.71
C THR A 44 6.50 -0.80 -8.29
N LEU A 45 5.61 -1.77 -8.16
CA LEU A 45 5.09 -2.15 -6.84
C LEU A 45 6.14 -2.82 -5.96
N TYR A 46 6.89 -3.79 -6.47
CA TYR A 46 7.82 -4.54 -5.62
C TYR A 46 8.93 -3.68 -5.02
N PRO A 47 9.55 -2.75 -5.76
CA PRO A 47 10.49 -1.80 -5.13
C PRO A 47 9.81 -0.92 -4.07
N MET A 48 8.56 -0.55 -4.26
CA MET A 48 7.80 0.22 -3.27
C MET A 48 7.60 -0.59 -1.99
N LEU A 49 7.21 -1.87 -2.09
CA LEU A 49 7.04 -2.74 -0.93
C LEU A 49 8.37 -2.92 -0.19
N GLN A 50 9.46 -3.12 -0.92
CA GLN A 50 10.79 -3.25 -0.32
C GLN A 50 11.20 -1.97 0.41
N ALA A 51 10.92 -0.81 -0.17
CA ALA A 51 11.22 0.47 0.48
C ALA A 51 10.40 0.66 1.75
N MET A 52 9.12 0.28 1.72
CA MET A 52 8.24 0.37 2.90
C MET A 52 8.70 -0.59 3.99
N GLU A 53 9.19 -1.76 3.62
CA GLU A 53 9.77 -2.70 4.59
C GLU A 53 11.08 -2.16 5.17
N ALA A 54 11.96 -1.64 4.34
CA ALA A 54 13.21 -1.03 4.80
C ALA A 54 12.97 0.15 5.72
N ARG A 55 11.90 0.91 5.48
CA ARG A 55 11.50 2.04 6.32
C ARG A 55 10.88 1.58 7.65
N GLY A 56 10.50 0.31 7.76
CA GLY A 56 9.93 -0.23 8.99
C GLY A 56 8.41 -0.23 9.06
N TYR A 57 7.73 0.12 7.97
CA TYR A 57 6.25 0.12 7.95
C TYR A 57 5.67 -1.26 7.72
N LEU A 58 6.39 -2.11 7.02
CA LEU A 58 5.96 -3.47 6.68
C LEU A 58 7.01 -4.47 7.14
N THR A 59 6.58 -5.69 7.40
CA THR A 59 7.46 -6.84 7.49
C THR A 59 6.95 -7.93 6.55
N SER A 60 7.84 -8.79 6.09
CA SER A 60 7.48 -9.82 5.12
C SER A 60 8.05 -11.17 5.50
N ARG A 61 7.43 -12.21 4.96
CA ARG A 61 7.89 -13.59 5.08
C ARG A 61 7.46 -14.37 3.85
N GLU A 62 8.02 -15.54 3.64
CA GLU A 62 7.48 -16.45 2.65
C GLU A 62 6.14 -17.00 3.12
N GLY A 63 5.16 -16.93 2.24
CA GLY A 63 3.84 -17.48 2.47
C GLY A 63 3.66 -18.80 1.74
N THR A 64 2.39 -19.18 1.51
CA THR A 64 2.07 -20.36 0.72
C THR A 64 2.53 -20.18 -0.71
N LYS A 65 2.75 -21.32 -1.40
CA LYS A 65 3.14 -21.30 -2.82
C LYS A 65 2.03 -20.73 -3.68
N GLY A 66 2.40 -19.81 -4.56
CA GLY A 66 1.50 -19.29 -5.55
C GLY A 66 1.43 -20.18 -6.78
N ARG A 67 0.98 -19.62 -7.92
CA ARG A 67 0.96 -20.31 -9.19
C ARG A 67 2.36 -20.80 -9.56
N ALA A 68 2.43 -21.91 -10.26
CA ALA A 68 3.69 -22.52 -10.71
C ALA A 68 4.61 -22.93 -9.56
N GLY A 69 4.06 -23.12 -8.35
CA GLY A 69 4.80 -23.60 -7.20
C GLY A 69 5.79 -22.63 -6.60
N ARG A 70 5.78 -21.38 -7.01
CA ARG A 70 6.68 -20.34 -6.46
C ARG A 70 6.14 -19.83 -5.13
N PRO A 71 7.02 -19.66 -4.12
CA PRO A 71 6.58 -19.03 -2.86
C PRO A 71 6.07 -17.63 -3.10
N ARG A 72 5.01 -17.28 -2.40
CA ARG A 72 4.55 -15.88 -2.34
C ARG A 72 5.20 -15.23 -1.15
N ARG A 73 5.68 -14.00 -1.35
CA ARG A 73 6.08 -13.19 -0.22
C ARG A 73 4.86 -12.43 0.27
N VAL A 74 4.57 -12.58 1.56
CA VAL A 74 3.43 -11.88 2.18
C VAL A 74 3.94 -10.78 3.09
N TYR A 75 3.18 -9.71 3.16
CA TYR A 75 3.50 -8.49 3.91
C TYR A 75 2.40 -8.21 4.91
N VAL A 76 2.80 -7.74 6.09
CA VAL A 76 1.87 -7.20 7.09
C VAL A 76 2.43 -5.90 7.62
N ALA A 77 1.55 -5.04 8.13
CA ALA A 77 1.98 -3.81 8.78
C ALA A 77 2.64 -4.13 10.13
N THR A 78 3.73 -3.44 10.40
CA THR A 78 4.37 -3.48 11.72
C THR A 78 3.59 -2.59 12.70
N ALA A 79 3.95 -2.63 13.98
CA ALA A 79 3.40 -1.70 14.96
C ALA A 79 3.68 -0.25 14.55
N ASP A 80 4.88 0.03 14.03
CA ASP A 80 5.23 1.36 13.54
C ASP A 80 4.41 1.73 12.32
N GLY A 81 4.20 0.79 11.39
CA GLY A 81 3.34 1.01 10.23
C GLY A 81 1.91 1.35 10.62
N ARG A 82 1.38 0.69 11.65
CA ARG A 82 0.04 1.00 12.16
C ARG A 82 -0.04 2.39 12.76
N ARG A 83 0.99 2.81 13.50
CA ARG A 83 1.06 4.18 14.03
C ARG A 83 1.13 5.19 12.91
N ALA A 84 1.95 4.93 11.90
CA ALA A 84 2.07 5.81 10.73
C ALA A 84 0.73 5.92 10.00
N LEU A 85 0.02 4.81 9.85
CA LEU A 85 -1.30 4.79 9.20
C LEU A 85 -2.30 5.64 9.98
N ALA A 86 -2.30 5.56 11.31
CA ALA A 86 -3.20 6.37 12.14
C ALA A 86 -2.96 7.86 11.95
N VAL A 87 -1.69 8.27 11.93
CA VAL A 87 -1.33 9.67 11.65
C VAL A 87 -1.76 10.06 10.25
N ALA A 88 -1.50 9.21 9.27
CA ALA A 88 -1.86 9.48 7.87
C ALA A 88 -3.38 9.65 7.71
N ARG A 89 -4.17 8.84 8.42
CA ARG A 89 -5.63 8.96 8.39
C ARG A 89 -6.11 10.31 8.92
N GLU A 90 -5.51 10.80 9.99
CA GLU A 90 -5.85 12.13 10.52
C GLU A 90 -5.51 13.24 9.52
N ARG A 91 -4.32 13.16 8.94
CA ARG A 91 -3.90 14.13 7.92
C ARG A 91 -4.76 14.05 6.67
N LEU A 92 -5.21 12.85 6.31
CA LEU A 92 -6.09 12.66 5.16
C LEU A 92 -7.44 13.32 5.38
N ARG A 93 -8.02 13.21 6.58
CA ARG A 93 -9.29 13.88 6.90
C ARG A 93 -9.16 15.39 6.77
N GLU A 94 -8.09 15.96 7.27
CA GLU A 94 -7.83 17.40 7.16
C GLU A 94 -7.67 17.80 5.70
N LEU A 95 -6.90 17.03 4.94
CA LEU A 95 -6.66 17.30 3.51
C LEU A 95 -7.97 17.23 2.71
N ILE A 96 -8.79 16.23 2.95
CA ILE A 96 -10.10 16.11 2.29
C ILE A 96 -10.94 17.34 2.57
N GLY A 97 -10.97 17.81 3.81
CA GLY A 97 -11.72 19.01 4.18
C GLY A 97 -11.29 20.24 3.40
N GLU A 98 -9.99 20.38 3.16
CA GLU A 98 -9.47 21.54 2.43
C GLU A 98 -9.59 21.38 0.91
N VAL A 99 -9.23 20.20 0.37
CA VAL A 99 -9.07 20.02 -1.08
C VAL A 99 -10.36 19.56 -1.75
N ALA A 100 -11.16 18.75 -1.07
CA ALA A 100 -12.37 18.15 -1.63
C ALA A 100 -13.61 18.41 -0.79
N GLY A 101 -13.55 19.37 0.14
CA GLY A 101 -14.71 19.79 0.95
C GLY A 101 -15.64 20.71 0.16
N PRO A 102 -16.78 21.11 0.79
CA PRO A 102 -17.81 21.90 0.08
C PRO A 102 -17.34 23.25 -0.42
N HIS A 103 -16.24 23.78 0.10
CA HIS A 103 -15.69 25.07 -0.29
C HIS A 103 -14.38 24.96 -1.05
N ALA A 104 -13.98 23.72 -1.43
CA ALA A 104 -12.75 23.49 -2.16
C ALA A 104 -12.91 23.83 -3.66
#